data_3d8ba070a11caf8fc181048eac17f559
#
_entry.id   3d8ba070a11caf8fc181048eac17f559
#
_cell.length_a   1.000
_cell.length_b   1.000
_cell.length_c   1.000
_cell.angle_alpha   90.00
_cell.angle_beta   90.00
_cell.angle_gamma   90.00
#
_symmetry.space_group_name_H-M   'P 1'
#
loop_
_entity.id
_entity.type
_entity.pdbx_description
1 polymer ?
#
loop_
_entity_poly.entity_id
_entity_poly.type
_entity_poly.pdbx_seq_one_letter_code
_entity_poly.pdbx_strand_id
1 'polypeptide(L)'
;MSELCPRFEKAMQIISKRWVGLILFELLDGPKRFSEMESSLPVSGRLLSDRLKMLEKEGIVDRNIYSEFPVRIEYTLSKKGESLRPVIEDIQSWADDWITKEEVEEISK
;
A
#
# COMPACT_ATOMS: atom_id res chain seq x y z
N MET A 1 16.79 -15.23 16.26
CA MET A 1 17.85 -15.09 15.25
C MET A 1 19.01 -14.32 15.84
N SER A 2 20.21 -14.82 15.67
CA SER A 2 21.41 -14.14 16.15
C SER A 2 21.97 -13.14 15.12
N GLU A 3 21.50 -13.21 13.89
CA GLU A 3 21.96 -12.33 12.80
C GLU A 3 20.79 -11.71 12.08
N LEU A 4 21.01 -10.51 11.54
CA LEU A 4 20.01 -9.86 10.70
C LEU A 4 19.78 -10.67 9.42
N CYS A 5 18.52 -10.84 9.05
CA CYS A 5 18.16 -11.41 7.77
C CYS A 5 18.03 -10.26 6.77
N PRO A 6 18.94 -10.13 5.78
CA PRO A 6 18.88 -9.01 4.83
C PRO A 6 17.57 -8.99 4.02
N ARG A 7 16.99 -10.16 3.75
CA ARG A 7 15.71 -10.23 3.03
C ARG A 7 14.57 -9.69 3.89
N PHE A 8 14.54 -10.03 5.16
CA PHE A 8 13.54 -9.51 6.09
C PHE A 8 13.68 -7.99 6.24
N GLU A 9 14.93 -7.52 6.39
CA GLU A 9 15.20 -6.09 6.49
C GLU A 9 14.68 -5.33 5.27
N LYS A 10 14.94 -5.85 4.08
CA LYS A 10 14.47 -5.22 2.85
C LYS A 10 12.95 -5.19 2.79
N ALA A 11 12.31 -6.29 3.17
CA ALA A 11 10.83 -6.36 3.20
C ALA A 11 10.27 -5.30 4.14
N MET A 12 10.85 -5.16 5.33
CA MET A 12 10.38 -4.17 6.30
C MET A 12 10.62 -2.74 5.82
N GLN A 13 11.73 -2.48 5.14
CA GLN A 13 11.98 -1.16 4.57
C GLN A 13 10.88 -0.75 3.58
N ILE A 14 10.36 -1.70 2.83
CA ILE A 14 9.29 -1.43 1.88
C ILE A 14 7.95 -1.30 2.60
N ILE A 15 7.57 -2.30 3.36
CA ILE A 15 6.23 -2.42 3.95
C ILE A 15 6.00 -1.39 5.05
N SER A 16 7.02 -1.09 5.84
CA SER A 16 6.87 -0.16 6.96
C SER A 16 6.95 1.30 6.57
N LYS A 17 7.27 1.60 5.32
CA LYS A 17 7.33 2.98 4.85
C LYS A 17 5.93 3.57 4.95
N ARG A 18 5.85 4.78 5.51
CA ARG A 18 4.55 5.39 5.79
C ARG A 18 3.66 5.42 4.55
N TRP A 19 2.39 5.10 4.74
CA TRP A 19 1.31 5.05 3.74
C TRP A 19 1.32 3.83 2.84
N VAL A 20 2.43 3.08 2.77
CA VAL A 20 2.51 1.91 1.89
C VAL A 20 1.46 0.86 2.25
N GLY A 21 1.32 0.56 3.54
CA GLY A 21 0.32 -0.42 3.99
C GLY A 21 -1.10 -0.05 3.57
N LEU A 22 -1.47 1.23 3.72
CA LEU A 22 -2.81 1.70 3.34
C LEU A 22 -3.01 1.65 1.83
N ILE A 23 -1.99 1.99 1.05
CA ILE A 23 -2.06 1.92 -0.41
C ILE A 23 -2.27 0.48 -0.86
N LEU A 24 -1.50 -0.45 -0.31
CA LEU A 24 -1.63 -1.87 -0.64
C LEU A 24 -3.00 -2.39 -0.24
N PHE A 25 -3.48 -2.02 0.94
CA PHE A 25 -4.80 -2.42 1.41
C PHE A 25 -5.88 -1.96 0.44
N GLU A 26 -5.80 -0.72 -0.03
CA GLU A 26 -6.72 -0.15 -1.00
C GLU A 26 -6.71 -0.94 -2.31
N LEU A 27 -5.52 -1.31 -2.78
CA LEU A 27 -5.37 -2.03 -4.05
C LEU A 27 -5.77 -3.51 -3.96
N LEU A 28 -5.95 -4.05 -2.76
CA LEU A 28 -6.47 -5.41 -2.61
C LEU A 28 -7.90 -5.54 -3.18
N ASP A 29 -8.64 -4.44 -3.21
CA ASP A 29 -10.00 -4.43 -3.75
C ASP A 29 -10.05 -4.46 -5.28
N GLY A 30 -8.91 -4.27 -5.93
CA GLY A 30 -8.82 -4.26 -7.38
C GLY A 30 -8.21 -2.97 -7.90
N PRO A 31 -8.26 -2.76 -9.23
CA PRO A 31 -7.65 -1.57 -9.84
C PRO A 31 -8.22 -0.27 -9.29
N LYS A 32 -7.35 0.71 -9.11
CA LYS A 32 -7.73 2.04 -8.62
C LYS A 32 -7.05 3.11 -9.45
N ARG A 33 -7.78 4.19 -9.69
CA ARG A 33 -7.20 5.39 -10.30
C ARG A 33 -6.53 6.22 -9.21
N PHE A 34 -5.57 7.04 -9.61
CA PHE A 34 -4.89 7.95 -8.67
C PHE A 34 -5.90 8.80 -7.89
N SER A 35 -6.87 9.38 -8.59
CA SER A 35 -7.87 10.25 -7.95
C SER A 35 -8.72 9.50 -6.91
N GLU A 36 -9.01 8.23 -7.17
CA GLU A 36 -9.77 7.42 -6.23
C GLU A 36 -8.99 7.20 -4.94
N MET A 37 -7.71 6.87 -5.07
CA MET A 37 -6.85 6.68 -3.90
C MET A 37 -6.61 7.99 -3.15
N GLU A 38 -6.44 9.08 -3.89
CA GLU A 38 -6.24 10.39 -3.29
C GLU A 38 -7.44 10.81 -2.48
N SER A 39 -8.65 10.47 -2.93
CA SER A 39 -9.89 10.79 -2.22
C SER A 39 -10.10 9.94 -0.99
N SER A 40 -9.71 8.66 -1.05
CA SER A 40 -10.00 7.72 0.03
C SER A 40 -8.90 7.63 1.09
N LEU A 41 -7.67 8.08 0.78
CA LEU A 41 -6.54 7.99 1.70
C LEU A 41 -6.17 9.36 2.25
N PRO A 42 -5.81 9.45 3.54
CA PRO A 42 -5.44 10.73 4.16
C PRO A 42 -3.99 11.08 3.84
N VAL A 43 -3.67 11.19 2.56
CA VAL A 43 -2.31 11.42 2.08
C VAL A 43 -2.33 12.45 0.96
N SER A 44 -1.33 13.33 0.90
CA SER A 44 -1.24 14.32 -0.18
C SER A 44 -0.99 13.62 -1.52
N GLY A 45 -1.43 14.25 -2.61
CA GLY A 45 -1.20 13.72 -3.95
C GLY A 45 0.28 13.54 -4.24
N ARG A 46 1.13 14.47 -3.78
CA ARG A 46 2.57 14.38 -3.97
C ARG A 46 3.15 13.15 -3.29
N LEU A 47 2.77 12.91 -2.04
CA LEU A 47 3.26 11.78 -1.28
C LEU A 47 2.73 10.46 -1.84
N LEU A 48 1.45 10.44 -2.21
CA LEU A 48 0.85 9.27 -2.87
C LEU A 48 1.60 8.92 -4.14
N SER A 49 1.87 9.92 -4.99
CA SER A 49 2.62 9.74 -6.22
C SER A 49 4.01 9.15 -5.94
N ASP A 50 4.69 9.68 -4.92
CA ASP A 50 6.01 9.24 -4.54
C ASP A 50 6.02 7.77 -4.09
N ARG A 51 5.04 7.40 -3.29
CA ARG A 51 4.92 6.02 -2.80
C ARG A 51 4.57 5.04 -3.92
N LEU A 52 3.68 5.43 -4.83
CA LEU A 52 3.33 4.60 -5.97
C LEU A 52 4.52 4.38 -6.89
N LYS A 53 5.32 5.40 -7.13
CA LYS A 53 6.54 5.27 -7.94
C LYS A 53 7.52 4.28 -7.30
N MET A 54 7.67 4.34 -6.00
CA MET A 54 8.53 3.41 -5.28
C MET A 54 8.00 1.99 -5.42
N LEU A 55 6.69 1.79 -5.26
CA LEU A 55 6.08 0.47 -5.38
C LEU A 55 6.17 -0.09 -6.80
N GLU A 56 6.08 0.77 -7.82
CA GLU A 56 6.32 0.37 -9.20
C GLU A 56 7.77 -0.10 -9.39
N LYS A 57 8.71 0.66 -8.85
CA LYS A 57 10.14 0.33 -8.95
C LYS A 57 10.45 -1.00 -8.27
N GLU A 58 9.77 -1.29 -7.15
CA GLU A 58 9.94 -2.56 -6.46
C GLU A 58 9.19 -3.71 -7.12
N GLY A 59 8.45 -3.43 -8.18
CA GLY A 59 7.70 -4.45 -8.90
C GLY A 59 6.44 -4.94 -8.21
N ILE A 60 5.94 -4.17 -7.25
CA ILE A 60 4.77 -4.53 -6.44
C ILE A 60 3.48 -4.01 -7.06
N VAL A 61 3.56 -2.86 -7.71
CA VAL A 61 2.40 -2.20 -8.31
C VAL A 61 2.69 -1.97 -9.79
N ASP A 62 1.67 -2.20 -10.62
CA ASP A 62 1.72 -1.90 -12.05
C ASP A 62 0.90 -0.65 -12.32
N ARG A 63 1.41 0.18 -13.21
CA ARG A 63 0.71 1.37 -13.67
C ARG A 63 0.26 1.11 -15.11
N ASN A 64 -1.05 0.98 -15.29
CA ASN A 64 -1.63 0.59 -16.57
C ASN A 64 -2.26 1.80 -17.25
N ILE A 65 -1.85 2.05 -18.48
CA ILE A 65 -2.36 3.17 -19.28
C ILE A 65 -3.27 2.61 -20.35
N TYR A 66 -4.51 3.11 -20.38
CA TYR A 66 -5.49 2.70 -21.38
C TYR A 66 -5.68 3.83 -22.39
N SER A 67 -5.53 3.48 -23.67
CA SER A 67 -5.64 4.43 -24.77
C SER A 67 -7.11 4.77 -25.06
N GLU A 68 -7.74 5.37 -24.11
CA GLU A 68 -9.13 5.83 -24.20
C GLU A 68 -9.12 7.36 -24.34
N PHE A 69 -10.28 7.93 -24.55
CA PHE A 69 -10.43 9.37 -24.57
C PHE A 69 -11.52 9.76 -23.56
N PRO A 70 -11.15 10.41 -22.44
CA PRO A 70 -9.76 10.74 -22.04
C PRO A 70 -8.94 9.53 -21.63
N VAL A 71 -7.61 9.68 -21.62
CA VAL A 71 -6.69 8.63 -21.20
C VAL A 71 -7.02 8.21 -19.76
N ARG A 72 -7.06 6.89 -19.53
CA ARG A 72 -7.31 6.35 -18.22
C ARG A 72 -6.05 5.65 -17.71
N ILE A 73 -5.66 5.96 -16.48
CA ILE A 73 -4.51 5.35 -15.83
C ILE A 73 -5.01 4.66 -14.57
N GLU A 74 -4.70 3.38 -14.42
CA GLU A 74 -5.08 2.61 -13.25
C GLU A 74 -3.86 1.93 -12.65
N TYR A 75 -3.87 1.81 -11.32
CA TYR A 75 -2.85 1.09 -10.59
C TYR A 75 -3.43 -0.25 -10.14
N THR A 76 -2.63 -1.30 -10.27
CA THR A 76 -3.01 -2.64 -9.85
C THR A 76 -1.84 -3.28 -9.11
N LEU A 77 -2.14 -4.28 -8.28
CA LEU A 77 -1.08 -5.08 -7.71
C LEU A 77 -0.55 -6.02 -8.80
N SER A 78 0.77 -6.10 -8.90
CA SER A 78 1.41 -7.09 -9.75
C SER A 78 1.27 -8.46 -9.09
N LYS A 79 1.76 -9.52 -9.74
CA LYS A 79 1.79 -10.85 -9.14
C LYS A 79 2.56 -10.81 -7.80
N LYS A 80 3.70 -10.11 -7.78
CA LYS A 80 4.49 -9.93 -6.58
C LYS A 80 3.70 -9.17 -5.50
N GLY A 81 3.00 -8.12 -5.91
CA GLY A 81 2.16 -7.35 -4.99
C GLY A 81 0.99 -8.17 -4.45
N GLU A 82 0.34 -8.94 -5.31
CA GLU A 82 -0.77 -9.78 -4.89
C GLU A 82 -0.33 -10.82 -3.85
N SER A 83 0.92 -11.26 -3.89
CA SER A 83 1.45 -12.19 -2.91
C SER A 83 1.55 -11.60 -1.51
N LEU A 84 1.42 -10.28 -1.38
CA LEU A 84 1.37 -9.61 -0.08
C LEU A 84 -0.02 -9.62 0.54
N ARG A 85 -1.05 -10.09 -0.18
CA ARG A 85 -2.42 -10.12 0.34
C ARG A 85 -2.51 -10.78 1.71
N PRO A 86 -2.00 -12.01 1.92
CA PRO A 86 -2.09 -12.61 3.26
C PRO A 86 -1.33 -11.81 4.32
N VAL A 87 -0.22 -11.19 3.95
CA VAL A 87 0.56 -10.38 4.90
C VAL A 87 -0.26 -9.17 5.36
N ILE A 88 -0.84 -8.45 4.42
CA ILE A 88 -1.64 -7.25 4.74
C ILE A 88 -2.90 -7.62 5.51
N GLU A 89 -3.57 -8.69 5.11
CA GLU A 89 -4.77 -9.17 5.80
C GLU A 89 -4.44 -9.64 7.22
N ASP A 90 -3.31 -10.29 7.42
CA ASP A 90 -2.88 -10.72 8.75
C ASP A 90 -2.56 -9.53 9.65
N ILE A 91 -1.96 -8.49 9.12
CA ILE A 91 -1.73 -7.26 9.88
C ILE A 91 -3.07 -6.64 10.30
N GLN A 92 -4.05 -6.59 9.39
CA GLN A 92 -5.38 -6.07 9.70
C GLN A 92 -6.04 -6.90 10.79
N SER A 93 -5.97 -8.20 10.67
CA SER A 93 -6.55 -9.12 11.66
C SER A 93 -5.92 -8.93 13.03
N TRP A 94 -4.60 -8.82 13.09
CA TRP A 94 -3.89 -8.56 14.32
C TRP A 94 -4.32 -7.23 14.94
N ALA A 95 -4.44 -6.21 14.10
CA ALA A 95 -4.84 -4.88 14.54
C ALA A 95 -6.26 -4.91 15.12
N ASP A 96 -7.19 -5.63 14.48
CA ASP A 96 -8.56 -5.74 14.96
C ASP A 96 -8.63 -6.40 16.33
N ASP A 97 -7.76 -7.36 16.59
CA ASP A 97 -7.75 -8.09 17.86
C ASP A 97 -7.09 -7.29 18.99
N TRP A 98 -6.10 -6.47 18.68
CA TRP A 98 -5.23 -5.90 19.71
C TRP A 98 -5.20 -4.37 19.79
N ILE A 99 -5.59 -3.66 18.74
CA ILE A 99 -5.58 -2.19 18.76
C ILE A 99 -6.96 -1.69 19.21
N THR A 100 -6.99 -0.91 20.27
CA THR A 100 -8.25 -0.40 20.82
C THR A 100 -8.69 0.87 20.11
N LYS A 101 -9.97 1.20 20.26
CA LYS A 101 -10.52 2.45 19.70
C LYS A 101 -9.85 3.68 20.32
N GLU A 102 -9.52 3.62 21.61
CA GLU A 102 -8.84 4.71 22.28
C GLU A 102 -7.47 4.99 21.68
N GLU A 103 -6.74 3.92 21.36
CA GLU A 103 -5.42 4.06 20.71
C GLU A 103 -5.54 4.73 19.34
N VAL A 104 -6.57 4.38 18.58
CA VAL A 104 -6.82 4.98 17.27
C VAL A 104 -7.16 6.46 17.40
N GLU A 105 -7.97 6.82 18.39
CA GLU A 105 -8.32 8.22 18.64
C GLU A 105 -7.10 9.07 18.95
N GLU A 106 -6.14 8.52 19.70
CA GLU A 106 -4.87 9.19 19.98
C GLU A 106 -4.08 9.48 18.72
N ILE A 107 -4.03 8.51 17.79
CA ILE A 107 -3.33 8.68 16.52
C ILE A 107 -4.00 9.76 15.67
N SER A 108 -5.31 9.85 15.74
CA SER A 108 -6.10 10.81 14.93
C SER A 108 -6.00 12.25 15.39
N LYS A 109 -5.52 12.48 16.61
CA LYS A 109 -5.42 13.83 17.19
C LYS A 109 -4.22 14.63 16.67
#